data_324fc7c2af75f2c7b4297313bab5d12e
#
_entry.id   324fc7c2af75f2c7b4297313bab5d12e
#
_cell.length_a   1.000
_cell.length_b   1.000
_cell.length_c   1.000
_cell.angle_alpha   90.00
_cell.angle_beta   90.00
_cell.angle_gamma   90.00
#
_symmetry.space_group_name_H-M   'P 1'
#
loop_
_entity.id
_entity.type
_entity.pdbx_description
1 polymer ?
#
loop_
_entity_poly.entity_id
_entity_poly.type
_entity_poly.pdbx_seq_one_letter_code
_entity_poly.pdbx_strand_id
1 'polypeptide(L)'
;ELLSILKPFWPALSLSIGLGIVGGLAITALLTSINRVLNAEGGMTSGMMLAFSAICALALLSSILSNIGTNYVGQKVIARLRKTLGGRVLSAPIEQLERYRTHRLIPVLTHDIDTVSDLAFGLPQLVISLTVTLGCLGYLATLSLPMFLVAASAVVLGTIAQYVARGYGMAGFEAAREEEDLLQKHYRGMAEGAKELRINRPRRQRLHGRLLDETVERICRLQVRSVNIFLTASTFGSLLFFVVIGTALAVQTWWPTSDRSVLSGFVMTLLFMKGPLESVLSLLPLISRNRIALRRIAELNEQFSNPEPYLLLENDVSRPAQEVRSIELRDVGYSYPGVPGSTPFRFGPVNLTIRPGEILFIVGENGCGKTTLIKLLLGLYTPHEGSLLLNGEEVTAQARDDYRQLFTTVFADYYLFDDLVDGEQQLPEEAGRYLKRLEIAHKVSV
;
A
#
# COMPACT_ATOMS: atom_id res chain seq x y z
N GLU A 1 -3.91 1.34 15.73
CA GLU A 1 -2.73 2.10 15.31
C GLU A 1 -2.92 2.79 13.94
N LEU A 2 -3.44 2.13 12.88
CA LEU A 2 -3.75 2.81 11.60
C LEU A 2 -4.71 4.00 11.80
N LEU A 3 -5.69 3.88 12.69
CA LEU A 3 -6.57 5.00 13.08
C LEU A 3 -5.82 6.11 13.80
N SER A 4 -4.75 5.81 14.53
CA SER A 4 -3.92 6.85 15.18
C SER A 4 -3.10 7.67 14.19
N ILE A 5 -2.72 7.08 13.05
CA ILE A 5 -2.07 7.80 11.94
C ILE A 5 -3.03 8.78 11.27
N LEU A 6 -4.31 8.42 11.17
CA LEU A 6 -5.36 9.27 10.59
C LEU A 6 -5.83 10.38 11.54
N LYS A 7 -5.75 10.18 12.86
CA LYS A 7 -6.28 11.09 13.88
C LYS A 7 -5.92 12.57 13.69
N PRO A 8 -4.66 12.96 13.40
CA PRO A 8 -4.31 14.37 13.20
C PRO A 8 -4.89 14.97 11.91
N PHE A 9 -5.33 14.17 10.95
CA PHE A 9 -5.88 14.60 9.66
C PHE A 9 -7.40 14.59 9.62
N TRP A 10 -8.07 14.11 10.68
CA TRP A 10 -9.54 14.03 10.76
C TRP A 10 -10.25 15.35 10.47
N PRO A 11 -9.81 16.51 11.00
CA PRO A 11 -10.51 17.77 10.71
C PRO A 11 -10.47 18.15 9.23
N ALA A 12 -9.30 17.98 8.59
CA ALA A 12 -9.16 18.28 7.17
C ALA A 12 -9.92 17.27 6.29
N LEU A 13 -9.94 15.98 6.68
CA LEU A 13 -10.69 14.94 5.99
C LEU A 13 -12.20 15.16 6.10
N SER A 14 -12.71 15.47 7.30
CA SER A 14 -14.14 15.73 7.51
C SER A 14 -14.61 16.99 6.77
N LEU A 15 -13.78 18.04 6.73
CA LEU A 15 -14.05 19.23 5.94
C LEU A 15 -14.12 18.90 4.43
N SER A 16 -13.16 18.14 3.92
CA SER A 16 -13.13 17.74 2.50
C SER A 16 -14.34 16.88 2.14
N ILE A 17 -14.72 15.93 2.99
CA ILE A 17 -15.93 15.12 2.83
C ILE A 17 -17.18 16.00 2.84
N GLY A 18 -17.29 16.94 3.79
CA GLY A 18 -18.39 17.89 3.87
C GLY A 18 -18.53 18.74 2.60
N LEU A 19 -17.41 19.25 2.07
CA LEU A 19 -17.39 19.96 0.78
C LEU A 19 -17.81 19.06 -0.38
N GLY A 20 -17.42 17.78 -0.39
CA GLY A 20 -17.86 16.81 -1.39
C GLY A 20 -19.38 16.59 -1.35
N ILE A 21 -19.97 16.50 -0.16
CA ILE A 21 -21.44 16.41 0.04
C ILE A 21 -22.12 17.68 -0.49
N VAL A 22 -21.62 18.86 -0.14
CA VAL A 22 -22.16 20.13 -0.66
C VAL A 22 -22.09 20.18 -2.17
N GLY A 23 -20.96 19.78 -2.77
CA GLY A 23 -20.79 19.70 -4.21
C GLY A 23 -21.78 18.75 -4.87
N GLY A 24 -21.97 17.54 -4.31
CA GLY A 24 -22.93 16.57 -4.81
C GLY A 24 -24.38 17.05 -4.74
N LEU A 25 -24.75 17.70 -3.64
CA LEU A 25 -26.09 18.32 -3.49
C LEU A 25 -26.28 19.49 -4.48
N ALA A 26 -25.27 20.33 -4.66
CA ALA A 26 -25.31 21.42 -5.63
C ALA A 26 -25.49 20.90 -7.07
N ILE A 27 -24.80 19.82 -7.43
CA ILE A 27 -24.97 19.16 -8.75
C ILE A 27 -26.41 18.64 -8.91
N THR A 28 -27.00 18.04 -7.87
CA THR A 28 -28.39 17.59 -7.90
C THR A 28 -29.36 18.78 -8.02
N ALA A 29 -29.07 19.89 -7.33
CA ALA A 29 -29.88 21.13 -7.44
C ALA A 29 -29.79 21.74 -8.86
N LEU A 30 -28.62 21.67 -9.53
CA LEU A 30 -28.49 22.06 -10.93
C LEU A 30 -29.41 21.25 -11.83
N LEU A 31 -29.44 19.92 -11.67
CA LEU A 31 -30.32 19.04 -12.43
C LEU A 31 -31.80 19.44 -12.26
N THR A 32 -32.19 19.70 -11.01
CA THR A 32 -33.55 20.17 -10.67
C THR A 32 -33.86 21.52 -11.33
N SER A 33 -32.90 22.44 -11.31
CA SER A 33 -33.03 23.77 -11.94
C SER A 33 -33.17 23.68 -13.45
N ILE A 34 -32.40 22.80 -14.10
CA ILE A 34 -32.50 22.56 -15.53
C ILE A 34 -33.90 22.03 -15.89
N ASN A 35 -34.41 21.05 -15.15
CA ASN A 35 -35.75 20.50 -15.40
C ASN A 35 -36.84 21.58 -15.25
N ARG A 36 -36.72 22.46 -14.26
CA ARG A 36 -37.65 23.58 -14.07
C ARG A 36 -37.63 24.55 -15.23
N VAL A 37 -36.44 24.93 -15.72
CA VAL A 37 -36.28 25.87 -16.83
C VAL A 37 -36.82 25.26 -18.14
N LEU A 38 -36.57 23.98 -18.39
CA LEU A 38 -37.09 23.29 -19.61
C LEU A 38 -38.62 23.23 -19.65
N ASN A 39 -39.28 23.23 -18.50
CA ASN A 39 -40.74 23.14 -18.40
C ASN A 39 -41.40 24.50 -18.08
N ALA A 40 -40.66 25.59 -18.05
CA ALA A 40 -41.22 26.93 -17.80
C ALA A 40 -41.72 27.53 -19.13
N GLU A 41 -43.01 27.94 -19.16
CA GLU A 41 -43.67 28.54 -20.35
C GLU A 41 -43.07 29.90 -20.76
N GLY A 42 -42.31 30.57 -19.90
CA GLY A 42 -41.71 31.88 -20.18
C GLY A 42 -40.19 31.88 -20.38
N GLY A 43 -39.54 30.72 -20.45
CA GLY A 43 -38.09 30.63 -20.54
C GLY A 43 -37.36 31.02 -19.24
N MET A 44 -36.07 31.31 -19.34
CA MET A 44 -35.19 31.58 -18.18
C MET A 44 -35.30 33.07 -17.76
N THR A 45 -35.80 33.35 -16.57
CA THR A 45 -35.78 34.68 -16.01
C THR A 45 -34.40 35.08 -15.49
N SER A 46 -34.11 36.40 -15.40
CA SER A 46 -32.80 36.88 -14.89
C SER A 46 -32.50 36.41 -13.48
N GLY A 47 -33.51 36.24 -12.62
CA GLY A 47 -33.33 35.65 -11.28
C GLY A 47 -32.96 34.17 -11.32
N MET A 48 -33.56 33.37 -12.22
CA MET A 48 -33.20 31.95 -12.42
C MET A 48 -31.80 31.83 -12.98
N MET A 49 -31.37 32.71 -13.86
CA MET A 49 -30.00 32.69 -14.40
C MET A 49 -28.95 32.96 -13.32
N LEU A 50 -29.21 33.92 -12.45
CA LEU A 50 -28.34 34.27 -11.36
C LEU A 50 -28.25 33.12 -10.33
N ALA A 51 -29.39 32.52 -9.96
CA ALA A 51 -29.43 31.36 -9.07
C ALA A 51 -28.69 30.15 -9.66
N PHE A 52 -28.91 29.86 -10.95
CA PHE A 52 -28.23 28.78 -11.66
C PHE A 52 -26.70 28.99 -11.68
N SER A 53 -26.24 30.19 -12.01
CA SER A 53 -24.81 30.53 -12.02
C SER A 53 -24.19 30.41 -10.63
N ALA A 54 -24.92 30.83 -9.58
CA ALA A 54 -24.48 30.71 -8.20
C ALA A 54 -24.33 29.22 -7.77
N ILE A 55 -25.30 28.37 -8.14
CA ILE A 55 -25.23 26.93 -7.86
C ILE A 55 -24.09 26.27 -8.64
N CYS A 56 -23.87 26.66 -9.93
CA CYS A 56 -22.72 26.20 -10.72
C CYS A 56 -21.40 26.57 -10.04
N ALA A 57 -21.24 27.81 -9.60
CA ALA A 57 -20.05 28.25 -8.90
C ALA A 57 -19.85 27.49 -7.57
N LEU A 58 -20.92 27.26 -6.82
CA LEU A 58 -20.88 26.47 -5.59
C LEU A 58 -20.47 25.03 -5.85
N ALA A 59 -21.06 24.36 -6.85
CA ALA A 59 -20.74 23.00 -7.24
C ALA A 59 -19.27 22.87 -7.68
N LEU A 60 -18.79 23.82 -8.49
CA LEU A 60 -17.41 23.83 -8.97
C LEU A 60 -16.43 24.02 -7.82
N LEU A 61 -16.60 25.08 -7.02
CA LEU A 61 -15.68 25.41 -5.94
C LEU A 61 -15.66 24.33 -4.85
N SER A 62 -16.82 23.83 -4.42
CA SER A 62 -16.89 22.77 -3.40
C SER A 62 -16.27 21.46 -3.88
N SER A 63 -16.49 21.07 -5.15
CA SER A 63 -15.87 19.86 -5.73
C SER A 63 -14.36 19.99 -5.85
N ILE A 64 -13.85 21.14 -6.33
CA ILE A 64 -12.41 21.39 -6.45
C ILE A 64 -11.77 21.38 -5.06
N LEU A 65 -12.32 22.09 -4.08
CA LEU A 65 -11.77 22.15 -2.71
C LEU A 65 -11.82 20.78 -2.04
N SER A 66 -12.89 20.00 -2.24
CA SER A 66 -12.99 18.63 -1.76
C SER A 66 -11.89 17.75 -2.33
N ASN A 67 -11.68 17.79 -3.66
CA ASN A 67 -10.65 16.99 -4.33
C ASN A 67 -9.23 17.36 -3.89
N ILE A 68 -8.93 18.67 -3.82
CA ILE A 68 -7.62 19.17 -3.36
C ILE A 68 -7.38 18.80 -1.90
N GLY A 69 -8.36 19.01 -1.05
CA GLY A 69 -8.27 18.73 0.39
C GLY A 69 -8.03 17.25 0.67
N THR A 70 -8.81 16.37 0.03
CA THR A 70 -8.65 14.91 0.22
C THR A 70 -7.34 14.41 -0.38
N ASN A 71 -6.91 14.92 -1.55
CA ASN A 71 -5.61 14.59 -2.12
C ASN A 71 -4.46 14.99 -1.18
N TYR A 72 -4.49 16.22 -0.64
CA TYR A 72 -3.49 16.68 0.31
C TYR A 72 -3.41 15.79 1.56
N VAL A 73 -4.57 15.48 2.16
CA VAL A 73 -4.64 14.59 3.33
C VAL A 73 -4.12 13.19 2.96
N GLY A 74 -4.56 12.63 1.84
CA GLY A 74 -4.12 11.32 1.36
C GLY A 74 -2.60 11.24 1.23
N GLN A 75 -1.98 12.20 0.57
CA GLN A 75 -0.51 12.25 0.41
C GLN A 75 0.24 12.38 1.75
N LYS A 76 -0.28 13.20 2.67
CA LYS A 76 0.32 13.35 4.01
C LYS A 76 0.22 12.06 4.84
N VAL A 77 -0.91 11.36 4.78
CA VAL A 77 -1.11 10.07 5.45
C VAL A 77 -0.12 9.03 4.90
N ILE A 78 0.01 8.94 3.56
CA ILE A 78 0.93 8.02 2.89
C ILE A 78 2.38 8.33 3.26
N ALA A 79 2.77 9.61 3.19
CA ALA A 79 4.12 10.01 3.57
C ALA A 79 4.43 9.66 5.03
N ARG A 80 3.48 9.86 5.94
CA ARG A 80 3.62 9.48 7.34
C ARG A 80 3.70 7.96 7.51
N LEU A 81 2.86 7.21 6.77
CA LEU A 81 2.87 5.76 6.80
C LEU A 81 4.22 5.20 6.34
N ARG A 82 4.76 5.72 5.21
CA ARG A 82 6.09 5.33 4.70
C ARG A 82 7.20 5.60 5.71
N LYS A 83 7.21 6.80 6.33
CA LYS A 83 8.18 7.14 7.38
C LYS A 83 8.04 6.24 8.61
N THR A 84 6.83 6.00 9.08
CA THR A 84 6.59 5.16 10.26
C THR A 84 7.00 3.70 10.01
N LEU A 85 6.62 3.13 8.86
CA LEU A 85 7.01 1.76 8.53
C LEU A 85 8.50 1.64 8.27
N GLY A 86 9.12 2.59 7.55
CA GLY A 86 10.56 2.63 7.36
C GLY A 86 11.32 2.70 8.68
N GLY A 87 10.90 3.59 9.59
CA GLY A 87 11.48 3.68 10.93
C GLY A 87 11.34 2.37 11.73
N ARG A 88 10.19 1.69 11.66
CA ARG A 88 9.99 0.39 12.34
C ARG A 88 10.89 -0.71 11.77
N VAL A 89 11.04 -0.75 10.46
CA VAL A 89 11.95 -1.71 9.81
C VAL A 89 13.39 -1.45 10.23
N LEU A 90 13.82 -0.19 10.25
CA LEU A 90 15.18 0.17 10.68
C LEU A 90 15.43 -0.11 12.16
N SER A 91 14.41 0.04 13.02
CA SER A 91 14.53 -0.23 14.46
C SER A 91 14.23 -1.68 14.84
N ALA A 92 13.85 -2.52 13.89
CA ALA A 92 13.56 -3.92 14.17
C ALA A 92 14.83 -4.72 14.47
N PRO A 93 14.79 -5.65 15.44
CA PRO A 93 15.89 -6.58 15.64
C PRO A 93 16.23 -7.35 14.36
N ILE A 94 17.52 -7.49 14.08
CA ILE A 94 18.02 -8.17 12.87
C ILE A 94 17.44 -9.58 12.73
N GLU A 95 17.24 -10.29 13.85
CA GLU A 95 16.61 -11.61 13.87
C GLU A 95 15.21 -11.62 13.26
N GLN A 96 14.43 -10.57 13.50
CA GLN A 96 13.08 -10.44 12.95
C GLN A 96 13.13 -10.13 11.45
N LEU A 97 14.05 -9.25 11.02
CA LEU A 97 14.25 -8.92 9.61
C LEU A 97 14.66 -10.14 8.79
N GLU A 98 15.59 -10.94 9.28
CA GLU A 98 16.05 -12.15 8.61
C GLU A 98 14.94 -13.20 8.48
N ARG A 99 14.06 -13.34 9.49
CA ARG A 99 12.89 -14.22 9.45
C ARG A 99 11.83 -13.78 8.46
N TYR A 100 11.61 -12.47 8.34
CA TYR A 100 10.54 -11.93 7.50
C TYR A 100 10.78 -12.10 6.01
N ARG A 101 11.99 -12.41 5.59
CA ARG A 101 12.42 -12.56 4.19
C ARG A 101 12.23 -11.26 3.38
N THR A 102 13.30 -10.65 2.96
CA THR A 102 13.38 -9.36 2.23
C THR A 102 12.42 -9.25 1.04
N HIS A 103 12.14 -10.37 0.35
CA HIS A 103 11.23 -10.38 -0.80
C HIS A 103 9.75 -10.12 -0.44
N ARG A 104 9.37 -10.25 0.82
CA ARG A 104 8.02 -9.88 1.31
C ARG A 104 7.96 -8.46 1.83
N LEU A 105 9.09 -7.93 2.31
CA LEU A 105 9.18 -6.60 2.90
C LEU A 105 8.98 -5.51 1.85
N ILE A 106 9.76 -5.58 0.75
CA ILE A 106 9.74 -4.57 -0.31
C ILE A 106 8.34 -4.37 -0.91
N PRO A 107 7.59 -5.43 -1.30
CA PRO A 107 6.23 -5.26 -1.82
C PRO A 107 5.27 -4.57 -0.86
N VAL A 108 5.38 -4.82 0.46
CA VAL A 108 4.53 -4.14 1.45
C VAL A 108 4.88 -2.66 1.53
N LEU A 109 6.17 -2.31 1.55
CA LEU A 109 6.63 -0.91 1.63
C LEU A 109 6.39 -0.10 0.35
N THR A 110 6.19 -0.75 -0.79
CA THR A 110 5.96 -0.11 -2.08
C THR A 110 4.51 -0.30 -2.53
N HIS A 111 4.19 -1.47 -3.07
CA HIS A 111 2.93 -1.74 -3.75
C HIS A 111 1.69 -1.69 -2.82
N ASP A 112 1.77 -2.23 -1.60
CA ASP A 112 0.62 -2.21 -0.69
C ASP A 112 0.34 -0.79 -0.19
N ILE A 113 1.37 0.04 0.01
CA ILE A 113 1.20 1.47 0.32
C ILE A 113 0.60 2.23 -0.86
N ASP A 114 1.03 1.94 -2.09
CA ASP A 114 0.47 2.56 -3.30
C ASP A 114 -1.00 2.16 -3.49
N THR A 115 -1.37 0.91 -3.21
CA THR A 115 -2.77 0.47 -3.21
C THR A 115 -3.61 1.27 -2.22
N VAL A 116 -3.11 1.56 -1.01
CA VAL A 116 -3.79 2.42 -0.03
C VAL A 116 -3.89 3.86 -0.53
N SER A 117 -2.89 4.33 -1.28
CA SER A 117 -2.90 5.63 -1.95
C SER A 117 -4.05 5.75 -2.94
N ASP A 118 -4.25 4.75 -3.78
CA ASP A 118 -5.32 4.71 -4.78
C ASP A 118 -6.71 4.85 -4.15
N LEU A 119 -6.93 4.24 -2.98
CA LEU A 119 -8.17 4.43 -2.22
C LEU A 119 -8.33 5.87 -1.75
N ALA A 120 -7.27 6.48 -1.22
CA ALA A 120 -7.32 7.86 -0.75
C ALA A 120 -7.69 8.82 -1.88
N PHE A 121 -7.18 8.60 -3.11
CA PHE A 121 -7.57 9.37 -4.30
C PHE A 121 -9.00 9.09 -4.77
N GLY A 122 -9.51 7.87 -4.58
CA GLY A 122 -10.88 7.50 -4.95
C GLY A 122 -11.96 8.03 -3.99
N LEU A 123 -11.61 8.34 -2.73
CA LEU A 123 -12.58 8.75 -1.71
C LEU A 123 -13.41 10.00 -2.07
N PRO A 124 -12.84 11.11 -2.58
CA PRO A 124 -13.64 12.28 -2.96
C PRO A 124 -14.67 11.94 -4.02
N GLN A 125 -14.24 11.23 -5.06
CA GLN A 125 -15.13 10.82 -6.15
C GLN A 125 -16.26 9.92 -5.63
N LEU A 126 -15.96 9.02 -4.69
CA LEU A 126 -16.97 8.16 -4.06
C LEU A 126 -18.00 8.99 -3.28
N VAL A 127 -17.56 9.95 -2.47
CA VAL A 127 -18.44 10.81 -1.67
C VAL A 127 -19.35 11.65 -2.58
N ILE A 128 -18.78 12.30 -3.59
CA ILE A 128 -19.53 13.12 -4.54
C ILE A 128 -20.54 12.25 -5.31
N SER A 129 -20.09 11.14 -5.88
CA SER A 129 -20.93 10.24 -6.67
C SER A 129 -22.05 9.61 -5.84
N LEU A 130 -21.77 9.21 -4.60
CA LEU A 130 -22.79 8.68 -3.67
C LEU A 130 -23.82 9.77 -3.33
N THR A 131 -23.36 10.97 -3.02
CA THR A 131 -24.24 12.11 -2.70
C THR A 131 -25.13 12.47 -3.88
N VAL A 132 -24.55 12.52 -5.11
CA VAL A 132 -25.34 12.79 -6.33
C VAL A 132 -26.36 11.67 -6.57
N THR A 133 -25.96 10.40 -6.41
CA THR A 133 -26.87 9.26 -6.60
C THR A 133 -28.02 9.32 -5.62
N LEU A 134 -27.76 9.55 -4.33
CA LEU A 134 -28.78 9.69 -3.31
C LEU A 134 -29.66 10.93 -3.55
N GLY A 135 -29.06 12.05 -3.94
CA GLY A 135 -29.79 13.27 -4.31
C GLY A 135 -30.72 13.07 -5.50
N CYS A 136 -30.26 12.38 -6.55
CA CYS A 136 -31.09 12.00 -7.70
C CYS A 136 -32.25 11.09 -7.30
N LEU A 137 -32.01 10.08 -6.46
CA LEU A 137 -33.07 9.22 -5.93
C LEU A 137 -34.07 10.01 -5.10
N GLY A 138 -33.60 10.92 -4.23
CA GLY A 138 -34.46 11.82 -3.48
C GLY A 138 -35.30 12.72 -4.38
N TYR A 139 -34.72 13.27 -5.45
CA TYR A 139 -35.44 14.07 -6.43
C TYR A 139 -36.49 13.25 -7.18
N LEU A 140 -36.17 12.03 -7.60
CA LEU A 140 -37.16 11.12 -8.22
C LEU A 140 -38.34 10.82 -7.28
N ALA A 141 -38.10 10.66 -5.99
CA ALA A 141 -39.16 10.44 -5.01
C ALA A 141 -40.11 11.65 -4.88
N THR A 142 -39.59 12.87 -5.04
CA THR A 142 -40.43 14.10 -5.04
C THR A 142 -41.21 14.29 -6.35
N LEU A 143 -40.75 13.73 -7.45
CA LEU A 143 -41.44 13.79 -8.76
C LEU A 143 -42.60 12.81 -8.80
N SER A 144 -42.37 11.53 -8.51
CA SER A 144 -43.38 10.49 -8.52
C SER A 144 -42.93 9.26 -7.75
N LEU A 145 -43.66 8.87 -6.72
CA LEU A 145 -43.34 7.71 -5.90
C LEU A 145 -43.31 6.38 -6.73
N PRO A 146 -44.28 6.09 -7.64
CA PRO A 146 -44.21 4.90 -8.48
C PRO A 146 -42.98 4.85 -9.36
N MET A 147 -42.61 5.97 -9.99
CA MET A 147 -41.42 6.04 -10.84
C MET A 147 -40.12 5.91 -10.04
N PHE A 148 -40.08 6.49 -8.82
CA PHE A 148 -39.00 6.28 -7.88
C PHE A 148 -38.80 4.80 -7.57
N LEU A 149 -39.88 4.06 -7.24
CA LEU A 149 -39.80 2.62 -6.91
C LEU A 149 -39.27 1.80 -8.09
N VAL A 150 -39.66 2.13 -9.31
CA VAL A 150 -39.13 1.46 -10.51
C VAL A 150 -37.62 1.76 -10.69
N ALA A 151 -37.21 3.01 -10.54
CA ALA A 151 -35.80 3.39 -10.61
C ALA A 151 -34.97 2.75 -9.49
N ALA A 152 -35.48 2.77 -8.25
CA ALA A 152 -34.82 2.16 -7.10
C ALA A 152 -34.67 0.65 -7.27
N SER A 153 -35.71 -0.04 -7.79
CA SER A 153 -35.62 -1.49 -8.10
C SER A 153 -34.54 -1.81 -9.12
N ALA A 154 -34.39 -0.99 -10.16
CA ALA A 154 -33.33 -1.16 -11.16
C ALA A 154 -31.95 -0.94 -10.58
N VAL A 155 -31.76 0.08 -9.73
CA VAL A 155 -30.50 0.33 -9.01
C VAL A 155 -30.16 -0.86 -8.12
N VAL A 156 -31.12 -1.40 -7.37
CA VAL A 156 -30.93 -2.58 -6.51
C VAL A 156 -30.56 -3.81 -7.34
N LEU A 157 -31.28 -4.10 -8.43
CA LEU A 157 -30.98 -5.22 -9.33
C LEU A 157 -29.57 -5.08 -9.96
N GLY A 158 -29.22 -3.89 -10.43
CA GLY A 158 -27.88 -3.61 -10.97
C GLY A 158 -26.80 -3.80 -9.92
N THR A 159 -27.04 -3.35 -8.68
CA THR A 159 -26.11 -3.52 -7.56
C THR A 159 -25.95 -5.00 -7.17
N ILE A 160 -27.04 -5.76 -7.15
CA ILE A 160 -27.00 -7.22 -6.90
C ILE A 160 -26.18 -7.92 -8.00
N ALA A 161 -26.43 -7.60 -9.26
CA ALA A 161 -25.68 -8.17 -10.38
C ALA A 161 -24.18 -7.89 -10.26
N GLN A 162 -23.79 -6.65 -9.89
CA GLN A 162 -22.41 -6.28 -9.62
C GLN A 162 -21.82 -7.01 -8.41
N TYR A 163 -22.60 -7.18 -7.34
CA TYR A 163 -22.18 -7.90 -6.15
C TYR A 163 -21.88 -9.38 -6.45
N VAL A 164 -22.75 -10.03 -7.22
CA VAL A 164 -22.57 -11.42 -7.66
C VAL A 164 -21.35 -11.54 -8.58
N ALA A 165 -21.24 -10.65 -9.58
CA ALA A 165 -20.10 -10.62 -10.49
C ALA A 165 -18.76 -10.41 -9.73
N ARG A 166 -18.79 -9.60 -8.67
CA ARG A 166 -17.63 -9.40 -7.80
C ARG A 166 -17.17 -10.69 -7.14
N GLY A 167 -18.10 -11.50 -6.61
CA GLY A 167 -17.75 -12.78 -5.97
C GLY A 167 -16.98 -13.71 -6.92
N TYR A 168 -17.46 -13.84 -8.16
CA TYR A 168 -16.80 -14.68 -9.17
C TYR A 168 -15.53 -14.06 -9.76
N GLY A 169 -15.51 -12.75 -9.98
CA GLY A 169 -14.36 -12.04 -10.55
C GLY A 169 -13.17 -11.95 -9.57
N MET A 170 -13.44 -11.76 -8.26
CA MET A 170 -12.38 -11.64 -7.25
C MET A 170 -11.58 -12.92 -7.08
N ALA A 171 -12.24 -14.09 -7.10
CA ALA A 171 -11.53 -15.38 -7.02
C ALA A 171 -10.51 -15.56 -8.15
N GLY A 172 -10.83 -15.07 -9.36
CA GLY A 172 -9.89 -15.10 -10.48
C GLY A 172 -8.75 -14.11 -10.34
N PHE A 173 -8.97 -12.93 -9.74
CA PHE A 173 -7.89 -11.99 -9.44
C PHE A 173 -6.96 -12.49 -8.33
N GLU A 174 -7.50 -13.15 -7.31
CA GLU A 174 -6.70 -13.78 -6.25
C GLU A 174 -5.81 -14.89 -6.84
N ALA A 175 -6.37 -15.77 -7.67
CA ALA A 175 -5.61 -16.81 -8.36
C ALA A 175 -4.55 -16.22 -9.31
N ALA A 176 -4.87 -15.14 -10.05
CA ALA A 176 -3.89 -14.45 -10.89
C ALA A 176 -2.75 -13.87 -10.05
N ARG A 177 -3.02 -13.37 -8.85
CA ARG A 177 -2.01 -12.83 -7.94
C ARG A 177 -1.03 -13.89 -7.43
N GLU A 178 -1.50 -15.09 -7.15
CA GLU A 178 -0.63 -16.22 -6.79
C GLU A 178 0.31 -16.59 -7.94
N GLU A 179 -0.19 -16.58 -9.18
CA GLU A 179 0.64 -16.82 -10.37
C GLU A 179 1.62 -15.66 -10.63
N GLU A 180 1.26 -14.41 -10.30
CA GLU A 180 2.18 -13.26 -10.37
C GLU A 180 3.36 -13.40 -9.40
N ASP A 181 3.14 -13.94 -8.20
CA ASP A 181 4.21 -14.24 -7.25
C ASP A 181 5.17 -15.31 -7.82
N LEU A 182 4.64 -16.30 -8.53
CA LEU A 182 5.44 -17.30 -9.24
C LEU A 182 6.23 -16.67 -10.40
N LEU A 183 5.60 -15.76 -11.16
CA LEU A 183 6.24 -15.01 -12.22
C LEU A 183 7.42 -14.17 -11.71
N GLN A 184 7.25 -13.49 -10.59
CA GLN A 184 8.35 -12.75 -9.94
C GLN A 184 9.52 -13.66 -9.57
N LYS A 185 9.23 -14.87 -9.08
CA LYS A 185 10.26 -15.87 -8.82
C LYS A 185 11.03 -16.26 -10.09
N HIS A 186 10.33 -16.41 -11.23
CA HIS A 186 10.98 -16.69 -12.52
C HIS A 186 11.84 -15.51 -12.97
N TYR A 187 11.35 -14.27 -12.86
CA TYR A 187 12.13 -13.07 -13.19
C TYR A 187 13.38 -12.93 -12.33
N ARG A 188 13.26 -13.18 -11.03
CA ARG A 188 14.43 -13.20 -10.14
C ARG A 188 15.43 -14.27 -10.57
N GLY A 189 14.96 -15.48 -10.87
CA GLY A 189 15.81 -16.54 -11.38
C GLY A 189 16.50 -16.19 -12.70
N MET A 190 15.87 -15.37 -13.55
CA MET A 190 16.48 -14.85 -14.78
C MET A 190 17.55 -13.79 -14.49
N ALA A 191 17.32 -12.90 -13.55
CA ALA A 191 18.23 -11.81 -13.21
C ALA A 191 19.45 -12.32 -12.41
N GLU A 192 19.20 -13.01 -11.31
CA GLU A 192 20.24 -13.50 -10.40
C GLU A 192 21.01 -14.72 -10.99
N GLY A 193 20.30 -15.61 -11.71
CA GLY A 193 20.86 -16.79 -12.37
C GLY A 193 21.26 -16.59 -13.84
N ALA A 194 21.50 -15.35 -14.27
CA ALA A 194 21.78 -15.03 -15.66
C ALA A 194 23.03 -15.75 -16.19
N LYS A 195 24.08 -15.89 -15.39
CA LYS A 195 25.33 -16.56 -15.74
C LYS A 195 25.11 -18.08 -15.94
N GLU A 196 24.42 -18.71 -15.00
CA GLU A 196 24.07 -20.13 -15.02
C GLU A 196 23.16 -20.46 -16.20
N LEU A 197 22.20 -19.59 -16.51
CA LEU A 197 21.31 -19.73 -17.66
C LEU A 197 22.05 -19.57 -19.01
N ARG A 198 23.11 -18.75 -19.04
CA ARG A 198 23.98 -18.63 -20.25
C ARG A 198 24.75 -19.91 -20.54
N ILE A 199 25.25 -20.57 -19.52
CA ILE A 199 26.04 -21.80 -19.64
C ILE A 199 25.12 -23.01 -19.86
N ASN A 200 23.92 -23.03 -19.25
CA ASN A 200 23.00 -24.17 -19.32
C ASN A 200 21.84 -23.91 -20.30
N ARG A 201 22.04 -24.26 -21.57
CA ARG A 201 21.03 -24.08 -22.63
C ARG A 201 19.69 -24.80 -22.35
N PRO A 202 19.66 -26.09 -21.92
CA PRO A 202 18.42 -26.78 -21.63
C PRO A 202 17.62 -26.09 -20.50
N ARG A 203 18.30 -25.64 -19.44
CA ARG A 203 17.64 -24.92 -18.31
C ARG A 203 17.06 -23.60 -18.76
N ARG A 204 17.76 -22.83 -19.60
CA ARG A 204 17.28 -21.57 -20.17
C ARG A 204 16.06 -21.80 -21.07
N GLN A 205 16.07 -22.81 -21.93
CA GLN A 205 14.93 -23.13 -22.79
C GLN A 205 13.71 -23.57 -21.97
N ARG A 206 13.91 -24.40 -20.93
CA ARG A 206 12.83 -24.81 -20.04
C ARG A 206 12.22 -23.61 -19.27
N LEU A 207 13.08 -22.71 -18.78
CA LEU A 207 12.62 -21.53 -18.04
C LEU A 207 11.77 -20.61 -18.95
N HIS A 208 12.25 -20.29 -20.14
CA HIS A 208 11.56 -19.39 -21.07
C HIS A 208 10.37 -20.09 -21.75
N GLY A 209 10.58 -21.19 -22.45
CA GLY A 209 9.57 -21.79 -23.33
C GLY A 209 8.54 -22.68 -22.62
N ARG A 210 8.67 -22.87 -21.30
CA ARG A 210 7.68 -23.60 -20.54
C ARG A 210 7.24 -22.88 -19.28
N LEU A 211 8.14 -22.65 -18.34
CA LEU A 211 7.75 -22.12 -17.03
C LEU A 211 7.23 -20.69 -17.13
N LEU A 212 7.91 -19.83 -17.87
CA LEU A 212 7.50 -18.43 -18.05
C LEU A 212 6.22 -18.35 -18.90
N ASP A 213 6.20 -19.01 -20.05
CA ASP A 213 5.05 -18.97 -20.97
C ASP A 213 3.79 -19.54 -20.30
N GLU A 214 3.86 -20.71 -19.63
CA GLU A 214 2.72 -21.29 -18.93
C GLU A 214 2.17 -20.37 -17.84
N THR A 215 3.07 -19.70 -17.09
CA THR A 215 2.66 -18.79 -16.00
C THR A 215 2.02 -17.53 -16.56
N VAL A 216 2.63 -16.90 -17.58
CA VAL A 216 2.08 -15.69 -18.22
C VAL A 216 0.73 -15.96 -18.88
N GLU A 217 0.61 -17.07 -19.61
CA GLU A 217 -0.65 -17.49 -20.23
C GLU A 217 -1.74 -17.78 -19.20
N ARG A 218 -1.40 -18.33 -18.03
CA ARG A 218 -2.34 -18.59 -16.95
C ARG A 218 -2.82 -17.29 -16.33
N ILE A 219 -1.91 -16.36 -16.04
CA ILE A 219 -2.24 -15.00 -15.56
C ILE A 219 -3.19 -14.32 -16.55
N CYS A 220 -2.84 -14.33 -17.85
CA CYS A 220 -3.64 -13.72 -18.90
C CYS A 220 -5.06 -14.29 -18.92
N ARG A 221 -5.21 -15.61 -18.94
CA ARG A 221 -6.53 -16.27 -18.95
C ARG A 221 -7.37 -15.94 -17.70
N LEU A 222 -6.75 -15.93 -16.52
CA LEU A 222 -7.43 -15.60 -15.26
C LEU A 222 -7.88 -14.15 -15.25
N GLN A 223 -7.02 -13.23 -15.66
CA GLN A 223 -7.33 -11.79 -15.73
C GLN A 223 -8.41 -11.49 -16.77
N VAL A 224 -8.28 -12.04 -17.99
CA VAL A 224 -9.31 -11.87 -19.05
C VAL A 224 -10.65 -12.36 -18.58
N ARG A 225 -10.73 -13.57 -17.98
CA ARG A 225 -11.97 -14.11 -17.45
C ARG A 225 -12.58 -13.21 -16.36
N SER A 226 -11.77 -12.75 -15.42
CA SER A 226 -12.21 -11.90 -14.32
C SER A 226 -12.71 -10.54 -14.81
N VAL A 227 -11.94 -9.89 -15.69
CA VAL A 227 -12.32 -8.60 -16.28
C VAL A 227 -13.61 -8.73 -17.09
N ASN A 228 -13.75 -9.79 -17.90
CA ASN A 228 -14.97 -10.01 -18.69
C ASN A 228 -16.23 -10.19 -17.81
N ILE A 229 -16.12 -10.84 -16.65
CA ILE A 229 -17.22 -10.94 -15.69
C ILE A 229 -17.65 -9.54 -15.22
N PHE A 230 -16.70 -8.69 -14.84
CA PHE A 230 -17.00 -7.32 -14.42
C PHE A 230 -17.56 -6.46 -15.54
N LEU A 231 -16.98 -6.53 -16.74
CA LEU A 231 -17.47 -5.79 -17.93
C LEU A 231 -18.89 -6.19 -18.29
N THR A 232 -19.18 -7.50 -18.28
CA THR A 232 -20.54 -8.02 -18.57
C THR A 232 -21.55 -7.51 -17.55
N ALA A 233 -21.23 -7.57 -16.25
CA ALA A 233 -22.11 -7.07 -15.21
C ALA A 233 -22.31 -5.56 -15.28
N SER A 234 -21.27 -4.79 -15.61
CA SER A 234 -21.35 -3.35 -15.80
C SER A 234 -22.23 -2.98 -17.01
N THR A 235 -22.03 -3.67 -18.12
CA THR A 235 -22.84 -3.47 -19.33
C THR A 235 -24.31 -3.82 -19.08
N PHE A 236 -24.58 -4.91 -18.36
CA PHE A 236 -25.94 -5.27 -17.95
C PHE A 236 -26.56 -4.18 -17.08
N GLY A 237 -25.84 -3.70 -16.06
CA GLY A 237 -26.30 -2.59 -15.22
C GLY A 237 -26.62 -1.33 -16.01
N SER A 238 -25.76 -0.96 -16.98
CA SER A 238 -25.99 0.18 -17.86
C SER A 238 -27.23 0.01 -18.75
N LEU A 239 -27.47 -1.20 -19.23
CA LEU A 239 -28.65 -1.49 -20.07
C LEU A 239 -29.96 -1.39 -19.27
N LEU A 240 -29.95 -1.77 -17.99
CA LEU A 240 -31.13 -1.66 -17.11
C LEU A 240 -31.69 -0.24 -17.06
N PHE A 241 -30.84 0.81 -17.06
CA PHE A 241 -31.31 2.18 -17.10
C PHE A 241 -32.12 2.49 -18.35
N PHE A 242 -31.67 2.03 -19.52
CA PHE A 242 -32.41 2.23 -20.77
C PHE A 242 -33.71 1.42 -20.80
N VAL A 243 -33.72 0.22 -20.24
CA VAL A 243 -34.96 -0.59 -20.09
C VAL A 243 -35.97 0.13 -19.19
N VAL A 244 -35.52 0.70 -18.07
CA VAL A 244 -36.41 1.47 -17.17
C VAL A 244 -36.94 2.73 -17.86
N ILE A 245 -36.12 3.47 -18.58
CA ILE A 245 -36.56 4.62 -19.35
C ILE A 245 -37.58 4.18 -20.41
N GLY A 246 -37.28 3.14 -21.17
CA GLY A 246 -38.17 2.60 -22.19
C GLY A 246 -39.52 2.14 -21.63
N THR A 247 -39.51 1.45 -20.47
CA THR A 247 -40.75 1.02 -19.79
C THR A 247 -41.57 2.19 -19.28
N ALA A 248 -40.90 3.23 -18.71
CA ALA A 248 -41.57 4.45 -18.27
C ALA A 248 -42.26 5.18 -19.43
N LEU A 249 -41.58 5.29 -20.58
CA LEU A 249 -42.13 5.89 -21.81
C LEU A 249 -43.32 5.06 -22.34
N ALA A 250 -43.22 3.73 -22.36
CA ALA A 250 -44.29 2.84 -22.82
C ALA A 250 -45.53 2.94 -21.91
N VAL A 251 -45.34 2.92 -20.59
CA VAL A 251 -46.45 3.05 -19.62
C VAL A 251 -47.15 4.38 -19.78
N GLN A 252 -46.44 5.46 -20.01
CA GLN A 252 -47.03 6.77 -20.28
C GLN A 252 -47.91 6.77 -21.54
N THR A 253 -47.53 6.01 -22.56
CA THR A 253 -48.31 5.90 -23.79
C THR A 253 -49.64 5.18 -23.58
N TRP A 254 -49.67 4.18 -22.74
CA TRP A 254 -50.86 3.38 -22.46
C TRP A 254 -51.70 3.94 -21.30
N TRP A 255 -51.09 4.69 -20.36
CA TRP A 255 -51.74 5.26 -19.19
C TRP A 255 -51.22 6.68 -18.95
N PRO A 256 -51.78 7.70 -19.62
CA PRO A 256 -51.33 9.10 -19.53
C PRO A 256 -51.76 9.68 -18.17
N THR A 257 -51.02 9.33 -17.10
CA THR A 257 -51.32 9.77 -15.72
C THR A 257 -50.38 10.85 -15.22
N SER A 258 -49.27 11.15 -15.94
CA SER A 258 -48.24 12.08 -15.46
C SER A 258 -48.05 13.23 -16.44
N ASP A 259 -47.82 14.43 -15.92
CA ASP A 259 -47.45 15.60 -16.70
C ASP A 259 -46.14 15.36 -17.45
N ARG A 260 -46.03 15.94 -18.66
CA ARG A 260 -44.81 15.86 -19.49
C ARG A 260 -43.55 16.32 -18.73
N SER A 261 -43.72 17.28 -17.81
CA SER A 261 -42.64 17.79 -16.94
C SER A 261 -42.08 16.72 -15.98
N VAL A 262 -42.96 15.84 -15.46
CA VAL A 262 -42.55 14.73 -14.58
C VAL A 262 -41.77 13.69 -15.37
N LEU A 263 -42.23 13.36 -16.58
CA LEU A 263 -41.55 12.38 -17.44
C LEU A 263 -40.18 12.88 -17.90
N SER A 264 -40.08 14.13 -18.35
CA SER A 264 -38.79 14.73 -18.75
C SER A 264 -37.79 14.76 -17.59
N GLY A 265 -38.25 15.15 -16.40
CA GLY A 265 -37.44 15.14 -15.19
C GLY A 265 -36.96 13.72 -14.79
N PHE A 266 -37.84 12.72 -14.94
CA PHE A 266 -37.51 11.34 -14.69
C PHE A 266 -36.42 10.79 -15.63
N VAL A 267 -36.60 10.95 -16.95
CA VAL A 267 -35.64 10.50 -17.97
C VAL A 267 -34.29 11.20 -17.79
N MET A 268 -34.31 12.52 -17.60
CA MET A 268 -33.10 13.32 -17.41
C MET A 268 -32.33 12.91 -16.14
N THR A 269 -33.05 12.68 -15.05
CA THR A 269 -32.44 12.26 -13.78
C THR A 269 -31.82 10.87 -13.88
N LEU A 270 -32.49 9.92 -14.54
CA LEU A 270 -31.94 8.56 -14.75
C LEU A 270 -30.68 8.58 -15.62
N LEU A 271 -30.70 9.31 -16.74
CA LEU A 271 -29.55 9.44 -17.61
C LEU A 271 -28.35 10.05 -16.91
N PHE A 272 -28.62 11.08 -16.08
CA PHE A 272 -27.56 11.72 -15.31
C PHE A 272 -27.03 10.83 -14.17
N MET A 273 -27.91 10.11 -13.46
CA MET A 273 -27.55 9.26 -12.31
C MET A 273 -26.67 8.07 -12.71
N LYS A 274 -26.72 7.63 -13.97
CA LYS A 274 -25.94 6.50 -14.49
C LYS A 274 -24.45 6.66 -14.20
N GLY A 275 -23.84 7.79 -14.58
CA GLY A 275 -22.41 8.04 -14.40
C GLY A 275 -21.96 7.99 -12.92
N PRO A 276 -22.57 8.76 -12.00
CA PRO A 276 -22.29 8.69 -10.58
C PRO A 276 -22.45 7.29 -10.00
N LEU A 277 -23.50 6.56 -10.38
CA LEU A 277 -23.70 5.19 -9.88
C LEU A 277 -22.61 4.23 -10.37
N GLU A 278 -22.23 4.31 -11.66
CA GLU A 278 -21.12 3.53 -12.22
C GLU A 278 -19.80 3.83 -11.49
N SER A 279 -19.56 5.11 -11.16
CA SER A 279 -18.39 5.51 -10.36
C SER A 279 -18.38 4.89 -8.97
N VAL A 280 -19.51 4.85 -8.27
CA VAL A 280 -19.61 4.18 -6.95
C VAL A 280 -19.32 2.68 -7.09
N LEU A 281 -19.91 2.02 -8.08
CA LEU A 281 -19.75 0.58 -8.30
C LEU A 281 -18.33 0.20 -8.70
N SER A 282 -17.65 1.04 -9.50
CA SER A 282 -16.26 0.81 -9.93
C SER A 282 -15.24 0.91 -8.79
N LEU A 283 -15.57 1.60 -7.70
CA LEU A 283 -14.70 1.71 -6.52
C LEU A 283 -14.82 0.51 -5.57
N LEU A 284 -15.86 -0.32 -5.69
CA LEU A 284 -16.03 -1.50 -4.84
C LEU A 284 -14.87 -2.51 -4.91
N PRO A 285 -14.30 -2.84 -6.09
CA PRO A 285 -13.10 -3.68 -6.18
C PRO A 285 -11.88 -3.05 -5.49
N LEU A 286 -11.73 -1.72 -5.58
CA LEU A 286 -10.65 -0.99 -4.95
C LEU A 286 -10.68 -1.13 -3.43
N ILE A 287 -11.86 -1.01 -2.81
CA ILE A 287 -12.05 -1.21 -1.35
C ILE A 287 -11.59 -2.61 -0.93
N SER A 288 -11.84 -3.62 -1.75
CA SER A 288 -11.44 -5.00 -1.43
C SER A 288 -9.95 -5.22 -1.50
N ARG A 289 -9.29 -4.70 -2.55
CA ARG A 289 -7.82 -4.73 -2.67
C ARG A 289 -7.15 -4.00 -1.52
N ASN A 290 -7.70 -2.85 -1.13
CA ASN A 290 -7.22 -2.08 0.01
C ASN A 290 -7.32 -2.82 1.34
N ARG A 291 -8.38 -3.60 1.55
CA ARG A 291 -8.50 -4.42 2.77
C ARG A 291 -7.35 -5.42 2.89
N ILE A 292 -6.92 -6.02 1.79
CA ILE A 292 -5.77 -6.95 1.77
C ILE A 292 -4.47 -6.20 2.05
N ALA A 293 -4.24 -5.07 1.37
CA ALA A 293 -3.05 -4.24 1.57
C ALA A 293 -2.95 -3.73 3.03
N LEU A 294 -4.04 -3.21 3.58
CA LEU A 294 -4.11 -2.75 4.98
C LEU A 294 -3.84 -3.88 5.98
N ARG A 295 -4.34 -5.10 5.69
CA ARG A 295 -4.06 -6.26 6.53
C ARG A 295 -2.57 -6.62 6.51
N ARG A 296 -1.93 -6.65 5.34
CA ARG A 296 -0.48 -6.91 5.22
C ARG A 296 0.37 -5.85 5.91
N ILE A 297 -0.01 -4.58 5.77
CA ILE A 297 0.64 -3.47 6.49
C ILE A 297 0.46 -3.63 8.01
N ALA A 298 -0.72 -4.04 8.47
CA ALA A 298 -0.98 -4.28 9.88
C ALA A 298 -0.16 -5.47 10.42
N GLU A 299 -0.07 -6.57 9.68
CA GLU A 299 0.74 -7.74 10.00
C GLU A 299 2.24 -7.37 10.09
N LEU A 300 2.74 -6.58 9.12
CA LEU A 300 4.10 -6.05 9.16
C LEU A 300 4.33 -5.19 10.41
N ASN A 301 3.40 -4.30 10.68
CA ASN A 301 3.45 -3.40 11.82
C ASN A 301 3.42 -4.13 13.18
N GLU A 302 2.65 -5.20 13.28
CA GLU A 302 2.59 -6.06 14.46
C GLU A 302 3.89 -6.87 14.63
N GLN A 303 4.43 -7.39 13.54
CA GLN A 303 5.65 -8.17 13.54
C GLN A 303 6.88 -7.35 13.97
N PHE A 304 6.92 -6.06 13.60
CA PHE A 304 7.98 -5.13 14.01
C PHE A 304 7.50 -4.18 15.12
N SER A 305 6.66 -4.69 16.04
CA SER A 305 6.12 -3.89 17.15
C SER A 305 7.10 -3.65 18.30
N ASN A 306 8.14 -4.49 18.39
CA ASN A 306 9.17 -4.41 19.42
C ASN A 306 10.47 -3.84 18.83
N PRO A 307 10.61 -2.51 18.70
CA PRO A 307 11.83 -1.89 18.21
C PRO A 307 12.97 -2.07 19.22
N GLU A 308 14.19 -2.14 18.73
CA GLU A 308 15.35 -2.00 19.58
C GLU A 308 15.38 -0.57 20.15
N PRO A 309 15.61 -0.41 21.47
CA PRO A 309 15.67 0.89 22.11
C PRO A 309 16.81 1.73 21.50
N TYR A 310 16.56 3.02 21.35
CA TYR A 310 17.56 4.05 20.96
C TYR A 310 18.09 4.04 19.51
N LEU A 311 17.71 3.09 18.67
CA LEU A 311 18.20 3.00 17.27
C LEU A 311 17.81 4.20 16.37
N LEU A 312 16.74 4.92 16.69
CA LEU A 312 16.24 6.06 15.88
C LEU A 312 16.21 7.37 16.67
N LEU A 313 16.90 7.45 17.80
CA LEU A 313 17.04 8.71 18.50
C LEU A 313 18.08 9.57 17.77
N GLU A 314 17.69 10.77 17.34
CA GLU A 314 18.59 11.85 16.89
C GLU A 314 19.44 12.36 18.08
N ASN A 315 20.17 11.48 18.71
CA ASN A 315 21.13 11.87 19.73
C ASN A 315 22.47 12.08 19.02
N ASP A 316 22.71 13.30 18.66
CA ASP A 316 24.00 13.85 18.24
C ASP A 316 25.03 13.87 19.41
N VAL A 317 24.89 12.94 20.33
CA VAL A 317 25.86 12.73 21.39
C VAL A 317 26.82 11.66 20.89
N SER A 318 27.84 12.09 20.15
CA SER A 318 29.06 11.31 20.00
C SER A 318 29.59 11.04 21.44
N ARG A 319 29.14 9.91 22.00
CA ARG A 319 29.73 9.45 23.25
C ARG A 319 31.22 9.21 22.96
N PRO A 320 32.11 9.67 23.84
CA PRO A 320 33.53 9.44 23.65
C PRO A 320 33.75 7.94 23.46
N ALA A 321 34.56 7.59 22.46
CA ALA A 321 34.87 6.19 22.18
C ALA A 321 35.40 5.55 23.48
N GLN A 322 34.62 4.59 24.00
CA GLN A 322 35.01 3.89 25.21
C GLN A 322 36.21 3.00 24.87
N GLU A 323 37.30 3.14 25.65
CA GLU A 323 38.49 2.30 25.46
C GLU A 323 38.11 0.83 25.69
N VAL A 324 38.31 -0.01 24.69
CA VAL A 324 38.05 -1.43 24.78
C VAL A 324 39.21 -2.13 25.50
N ARG A 325 38.94 -2.69 26.66
CA ARG A 325 39.89 -3.51 27.43
C ARG A 325 39.64 -5.00 27.32
N SER A 326 38.38 -5.40 27.28
CA SER A 326 37.96 -6.76 27.02
C SER A 326 36.55 -6.83 26.47
N ILE A 327 36.29 -7.81 25.61
CA ILE A 327 34.95 -8.25 25.20
C ILE A 327 34.81 -9.69 25.63
N GLU A 328 33.77 -10.01 26.42
CA GLU A 328 33.58 -11.32 27.00
C GLU A 328 32.19 -11.89 26.67
N LEU A 329 32.17 -13.13 26.24
CA LEU A 329 30.97 -13.97 26.20
C LEU A 329 31.03 -14.94 27.41
N ARG A 330 30.01 -14.93 28.26
CA ARG A 330 29.90 -15.83 29.40
C ARG A 330 28.66 -16.70 29.25
N ASP A 331 28.90 -18.00 29.07
CA ASP A 331 27.89 -19.05 28.91
C ASP A 331 26.84 -18.69 27.84
N VAL A 332 27.26 -18.02 26.79
CA VAL A 332 26.36 -17.50 25.77
C VAL A 332 25.78 -18.62 24.95
N GLY A 333 24.45 -18.71 24.98
CA GLY A 333 23.66 -19.66 24.21
C GLY A 333 22.59 -18.96 23.37
N TYR A 334 22.31 -19.52 22.18
CA TYR A 334 21.29 -19.05 21.26
C TYR A 334 20.55 -20.22 20.60
N SER A 335 19.24 -20.14 20.51
CA SER A 335 18.41 -21.16 19.86
C SER A 335 17.61 -20.54 18.72
N TYR A 336 17.78 -21.08 17.52
CA TYR A 336 16.92 -20.70 16.41
C TYR A 336 15.51 -21.24 16.65
N PRO A 337 14.45 -20.50 16.27
CA PRO A 337 13.09 -21.04 16.36
C PRO A 337 12.97 -22.24 15.42
N GLY A 338 12.45 -23.33 15.94
CA GLY A 338 12.24 -24.56 15.19
C GLY A 338 11.17 -24.42 14.13
N VAL A 339 11.37 -25.07 12.98
CA VAL A 339 10.29 -25.33 12.03
C VAL A 339 9.44 -26.46 12.60
N PRO A 340 8.08 -26.41 12.47
CA PRO A 340 7.25 -27.52 12.96
C PRO A 340 7.76 -28.89 12.45
N GLY A 341 8.08 -29.79 13.36
CA GLY A 341 8.62 -31.13 13.06
C GLY A 341 10.14 -31.26 12.98
N SER A 342 10.92 -30.20 13.23
CA SER A 342 12.38 -30.27 13.33
C SER A 342 12.87 -29.86 14.72
N THR A 343 13.98 -30.46 15.19
CA THR A 343 14.69 -29.99 16.38
C THR A 343 15.36 -28.65 16.08
N PRO A 344 15.13 -27.59 16.86
CA PRO A 344 15.75 -26.30 16.64
C PRO A 344 17.27 -26.41 16.81
N PHE A 345 18.00 -25.74 15.93
CA PHE A 345 19.45 -25.63 16.10
C PHE A 345 19.76 -24.78 17.32
N ARG A 346 20.53 -25.34 18.25
CA ARG A 346 21.01 -24.66 19.45
C ARG A 346 22.51 -24.43 19.34
N PHE A 347 22.93 -23.20 19.55
CA PHE A 347 24.32 -22.77 19.60
C PHE A 347 24.73 -22.51 21.06
N GLY A 348 25.91 -22.91 21.45
CA GLY A 348 26.45 -22.69 22.78
C GLY A 348 26.23 -23.84 23.78
N PRO A 349 26.55 -23.64 25.08
CA PRO A 349 27.11 -22.43 25.66
C PRO A 349 28.56 -22.13 25.20
N VAL A 350 28.88 -20.85 25.00
CA VAL A 350 30.22 -20.40 24.61
C VAL A 350 30.78 -19.45 25.64
N ASN A 351 32.02 -19.67 26.00
CA ASN A 351 32.84 -18.76 26.82
C ASN A 351 34.02 -18.30 25.98
N LEU A 352 34.16 -16.99 25.81
CA LEU A 352 35.19 -16.36 24.98
C LEU A 352 35.59 -15.00 25.56
N THR A 353 36.87 -14.73 25.67
CA THR A 353 37.39 -13.40 26.04
C THR A 353 38.33 -12.92 24.93
N ILE A 354 38.09 -11.70 24.46
CA ILE A 354 38.91 -11.03 23.44
C ILE A 354 39.55 -9.79 24.08
N ARG A 355 40.84 -9.61 23.88
CA ARG A 355 41.61 -8.48 24.41
C ARG A 355 42.23 -7.64 23.25
N PRO A 356 42.60 -6.38 23.50
CA PRO A 356 43.28 -5.55 22.53
C PRO A 356 44.54 -6.22 21.99
N GLY A 357 44.77 -6.12 20.68
CA GLY A 357 45.93 -6.67 20.00
C GLY A 357 45.84 -8.16 19.64
N GLU A 358 44.76 -8.86 20.03
CA GLU A 358 44.56 -10.25 19.66
C GLU A 358 44.00 -10.41 18.25
N ILE A 359 44.44 -11.43 17.53
CA ILE A 359 43.87 -11.89 16.26
C ILE A 359 43.18 -13.24 16.52
N LEU A 360 41.86 -13.26 16.39
CA LEU A 360 41.04 -14.45 16.61
C LEU A 360 40.64 -15.07 15.27
N PHE A 361 40.99 -16.34 15.06
CA PHE A 361 40.53 -17.13 13.92
C PHE A 361 39.41 -18.07 14.35
N ILE A 362 38.23 -17.94 13.72
CA ILE A 362 37.08 -18.83 13.94
C ILE A 362 37.02 -19.86 12.84
N VAL A 363 37.34 -21.10 13.15
CA VAL A 363 37.38 -22.22 12.21
C VAL A 363 36.35 -23.30 12.61
N GLY A 364 35.86 -24.04 11.63
CA GLY A 364 34.89 -25.12 11.87
C GLY A 364 34.13 -25.49 10.61
N GLU A 365 33.35 -26.55 10.68
CA GLU A 365 32.52 -27.05 9.56
C GLU A 365 31.40 -26.08 9.21
N ASN A 366 30.81 -26.25 8.00
CA ASN A 366 29.65 -25.47 7.59
C ASN A 366 28.43 -25.84 8.48
N GLY A 367 27.74 -24.81 8.97
CA GLY A 367 26.58 -24.99 9.83
C GLY A 367 26.89 -25.14 11.33
N CYS A 368 28.17 -25.17 11.77
CA CYS A 368 28.52 -25.29 13.20
C CYS A 368 28.23 -24.04 14.05
N GLY A 369 27.76 -22.93 13.46
CA GLY A 369 27.37 -21.72 14.21
C GLY A 369 28.36 -20.55 14.16
N LYS A 370 29.39 -20.55 13.27
CA LYS A 370 30.35 -19.45 13.16
C LYS A 370 29.67 -18.08 12.94
N THR A 371 28.73 -18.02 12.02
CA THR A 371 27.98 -16.79 11.74
C THR A 371 27.12 -16.39 12.94
N THR A 372 26.56 -17.35 13.68
CA THR A 372 25.78 -17.09 14.88
C THR A 372 26.67 -16.51 15.99
N LEU A 373 27.88 -17.04 16.17
CA LEU A 373 28.87 -16.51 17.11
C LEU A 373 29.21 -15.03 16.78
N ILE A 374 29.49 -14.74 15.49
CA ILE A 374 29.81 -13.37 15.06
C ILE A 374 28.62 -12.43 15.30
N LYS A 375 27.40 -12.85 14.99
CA LYS A 375 26.21 -12.02 15.23
C LYS A 375 25.97 -11.74 16.69
N LEU A 376 26.22 -12.72 17.58
CA LEU A 376 26.16 -12.55 19.03
C LEU A 376 27.28 -11.62 19.53
N LEU A 377 28.50 -11.82 19.05
CA LEU A 377 29.66 -11.00 19.41
C LEU A 377 29.48 -9.53 19.00
N LEU A 378 28.92 -9.26 17.83
CA LEU A 378 28.61 -7.91 17.37
C LEU A 378 27.35 -7.30 18.02
N GLY A 379 26.66 -8.02 18.90
CA GLY A 379 25.41 -7.57 19.49
C GLY A 379 24.25 -7.45 18.49
N LEU A 380 24.35 -8.06 17.30
CA LEU A 380 23.27 -8.13 16.31
C LEU A 380 22.17 -9.10 16.75
N TYR A 381 22.55 -10.17 17.46
CA TYR A 381 21.65 -11.10 18.10
C TYR A 381 21.69 -10.94 19.60
N THR A 382 20.55 -11.18 20.25
CA THR A 382 20.47 -11.20 21.72
C THR A 382 20.68 -12.62 22.21
N PRO A 383 21.65 -12.90 23.09
CA PRO A 383 21.79 -14.22 23.67
C PRO A 383 20.52 -14.61 24.44
N HIS A 384 20.08 -15.88 24.30
CA HIS A 384 18.98 -16.43 25.07
C HIS A 384 19.45 -16.90 26.46
N GLU A 385 20.71 -17.27 26.56
CA GLU A 385 21.38 -17.72 27.79
C GLU A 385 22.75 -17.03 27.88
N GLY A 386 23.21 -16.80 29.09
CA GLY A 386 24.48 -16.12 29.32
C GLY A 386 24.44 -14.62 29.07
N SER A 387 25.61 -14.00 29.00
CA SER A 387 25.75 -12.55 28.87
C SER A 387 26.93 -12.15 27.99
N LEU A 388 26.78 -11.00 27.29
CA LEU A 388 27.83 -10.30 26.56
C LEU A 388 28.32 -9.13 27.44
N LEU A 389 29.61 -9.05 27.69
CA LEU A 389 30.20 -8.02 28.53
C LEU A 389 31.24 -7.21 27.76
N LEU A 390 31.27 -5.89 28.02
CA LEU A 390 32.31 -4.94 27.59
C LEU A 390 33.03 -4.45 28.85
N ASN A 391 34.33 -4.66 28.92
CA ASN A 391 35.17 -4.26 30.09
C ASN A 391 34.65 -4.79 31.43
N GLY A 392 34.00 -5.95 31.45
CA GLY A 392 33.39 -6.56 32.61
C GLY A 392 31.97 -6.12 32.95
N GLU A 393 31.41 -5.12 32.24
CA GLU A 393 30.02 -4.67 32.41
C GLU A 393 29.13 -5.31 31.35
N GLU A 394 27.89 -5.69 31.72
CA GLU A 394 26.96 -6.32 30.81
C GLU A 394 26.42 -5.32 29.74
N VAL A 395 26.45 -5.73 28.48
CA VAL A 395 25.89 -4.96 27.36
C VAL A 395 24.36 -5.10 27.37
N THR A 396 23.71 -4.16 28.05
CA THR A 396 22.24 -4.11 28.13
C THR A 396 21.61 -3.73 26.80
N ALA A 397 20.28 -3.91 26.68
CA ALA A 397 19.54 -3.49 25.47
C ALA A 397 19.73 -2.00 25.15
N GLN A 398 19.89 -1.15 26.15
CA GLN A 398 20.12 0.30 26.02
C GLN A 398 21.53 0.66 25.54
N ALA A 399 22.53 -0.12 25.94
CA ALA A 399 23.93 0.11 25.58
C ALA A 399 24.34 -0.58 24.27
N ARG A 400 23.44 -1.43 23.70
CA ARG A 400 23.78 -2.29 22.57
C ARG A 400 24.10 -1.53 21.29
N ASP A 401 23.44 -0.41 21.05
CA ASP A 401 23.71 0.41 19.88
C ASP A 401 25.09 1.07 19.97
N ASP A 402 25.44 1.67 21.11
CA ASP A 402 26.78 2.21 21.38
C ASP A 402 27.86 1.12 21.30
N TYR A 403 27.56 -0.09 21.79
CA TYR A 403 28.46 -1.23 21.67
C TYR A 403 28.76 -1.62 20.23
N ARG A 404 27.75 -1.60 19.35
CA ARG A 404 27.93 -1.89 17.92
C ARG A 404 28.84 -0.89 17.20
N GLN A 405 28.86 0.36 17.64
CA GLN A 405 29.73 1.40 17.07
C GLN A 405 31.23 1.13 17.30
N LEU A 406 31.59 0.21 18.19
CA LEU A 406 32.99 -0.20 18.43
C LEU A 406 33.55 -1.07 17.29
N PHE A 407 32.72 -1.56 16.38
CA PHE A 407 33.12 -2.54 15.38
C PHE A 407 33.11 -1.95 13.97
N THR A 408 34.14 -2.29 13.20
CA THR A 408 34.12 -2.18 11.75
C THR A 408 34.04 -3.61 11.18
N THR A 409 33.04 -3.86 10.35
CA THR A 409 32.75 -5.22 9.85
C THR A 409 32.65 -5.26 8.33
N VAL A 410 33.15 -6.36 7.76
CA VAL A 410 32.92 -6.71 6.34
C VAL A 410 32.23 -8.06 6.31
N PHE A 411 30.94 -8.05 5.96
CA PHE A 411 30.16 -9.28 5.80
C PHE A 411 30.44 -9.94 4.44
N ALA A 412 30.27 -11.25 4.35
CA ALA A 412 30.41 -11.97 3.08
C ALA A 412 29.32 -11.59 2.07
N ASP A 413 28.14 -11.23 2.55
CA ASP A 413 26.95 -10.77 1.82
C ASP A 413 26.72 -9.27 1.99
N TYR A 414 27.81 -8.48 1.92
CA TYR A 414 27.78 -7.04 2.12
C TYR A 414 26.89 -6.32 1.12
N TYR A 415 26.22 -5.26 1.59
CA TYR A 415 25.54 -4.28 0.77
C TYR A 415 26.42 -3.05 0.60
N LEU A 416 26.61 -2.59 -0.65
CA LEU A 416 27.33 -1.35 -0.93
C LEU A 416 26.30 -0.22 -0.99
N PHE A 417 26.44 0.73 -0.08
CA PHE A 417 25.74 2.00 -0.14
C PHE A 417 26.38 2.90 -1.20
N ASP A 418 25.55 3.70 -1.87
CA ASP A 418 26.06 4.63 -2.91
C ASP A 418 26.85 5.78 -2.28
N ASP A 419 26.59 6.11 -1.01
CA ASP A 419 27.27 7.16 -0.27
C ASP A 419 28.45 6.59 0.52
N LEU A 420 29.64 7.17 0.31
CA LEU A 420 30.85 6.79 1.04
C LEU A 420 30.98 7.50 2.41
N VAL A 421 30.24 8.56 2.64
CA VAL A 421 30.33 9.41 3.84
C VAL A 421 28.95 9.92 4.24
N ASP A 422 28.68 9.94 5.54
CA ASP A 422 27.47 10.53 6.10
C ASP A 422 27.40 12.05 5.86
N GLY A 423 26.45 12.50 5.05
CA GLY A 423 26.10 13.89 4.89
C GLY A 423 27.05 14.76 4.04
N GLU A 424 26.90 16.07 4.14
CA GLU A 424 27.60 17.11 3.35
C GLU A 424 29.13 17.20 3.56
N GLN A 425 29.73 16.21 4.19
CA GLN A 425 31.16 16.26 4.52
C GLN A 425 32.00 15.80 3.34
N GLN A 426 32.97 16.64 2.99
CA GLN A 426 34.04 16.26 2.07
C GLN A 426 34.76 15.02 2.59
N LEU A 427 35.10 14.10 1.67
CA LEU A 427 35.93 12.93 2.00
C LEU A 427 37.12 13.38 2.83
N PRO A 428 37.37 12.81 4.04
CA PRO A 428 38.56 13.16 4.81
C PRO A 428 39.80 12.95 3.96
N GLU A 429 40.81 13.82 4.10
CA GLU A 429 42.09 13.69 3.34
C GLU A 429 42.70 12.28 3.48
N GLU A 430 42.43 11.62 4.60
CA GLU A 430 42.83 10.25 4.85
C GLU A 430 42.18 9.25 3.90
N ALA A 431 40.88 9.43 3.59
CA ALA A 431 40.17 8.55 2.63
C ALA A 431 40.84 8.62 1.25
N GLY A 432 41.22 9.82 0.79
CA GLY A 432 41.96 10.01 -0.45
C GLY A 432 43.30 9.29 -0.46
N ARG A 433 44.00 9.23 0.68
CA ARG A 433 45.24 8.44 0.82
C ARG A 433 45.00 6.93 0.73
N TYR A 434 43.93 6.42 1.37
CA TYR A 434 43.57 5.01 1.28
C TYR A 434 43.16 4.61 -0.13
N LEU A 435 42.34 5.39 -0.83
CA LEU A 435 41.92 5.17 -2.19
C LEU A 435 43.12 5.12 -3.17
N LYS A 436 44.11 6.01 -2.98
CA LYS A 436 45.36 5.98 -3.76
C LYS A 436 46.19 4.75 -3.45
N ARG A 437 46.32 4.36 -2.16
CA ARG A 437 47.08 3.17 -1.74
C ARG A 437 46.44 1.85 -2.25
N LEU A 438 45.10 1.84 -2.39
CA LEU A 438 44.36 0.73 -2.97
C LEU A 438 44.26 0.77 -4.50
N GLU A 439 44.86 1.78 -5.14
CA GLU A 439 44.86 2.00 -6.61
C GLU A 439 43.45 2.12 -7.21
N ILE A 440 42.45 2.51 -6.39
CA ILE A 440 41.02 2.66 -6.81
C ILE A 440 40.59 4.14 -6.85
N ALA A 441 41.47 5.10 -6.57
CA ALA A 441 41.10 6.52 -6.56
C ALA A 441 40.50 7.01 -7.91
N HIS A 442 40.87 6.39 -9.02
CA HIS A 442 40.33 6.73 -10.34
C HIS A 442 38.94 6.17 -10.61
N LYS A 443 38.40 5.28 -9.74
CA LYS A 443 37.07 4.69 -9.84
C LYS A 443 36.03 5.36 -8.94
N VAL A 444 36.47 6.28 -8.08
CA VAL A 444 35.61 7.00 -7.14
C VAL A 444 35.57 8.44 -7.60
N SER A 445 34.42 8.91 -8.08
CA SER A 445 34.15 10.33 -8.29
C SER A 445 33.69 10.93 -6.97
N VAL A 446 34.42 11.94 -6.51
CA VAL A 446 34.06 12.75 -5.34
C VAL A 446 33.24 13.95 -5.80
#